data_900dd297c586bc4430cdb2f67991ec70
#
_entry.id   900dd297c586bc4430cdb2f67991ec70
#
_cell.length_a   1.000
_cell.length_b   1.000
_cell.length_c   1.000
_cell.angle_alpha   90.00
_cell.angle_beta   90.00
_cell.angle_gamma   90.00
#
_symmetry.space_group_name_H-M   'P 1'
#
loop_
_entity.id
_entity.type
_entity.pdbx_description
1 polymer ?
#
loop_
_entity_poly.entity_id
_entity_poly.type
_entity_poly.pdbx_seq_one_letter_code
_entity_poly.pdbx_strand_id
1 'polypeptide(L)'
;MRYLYRNLSLVFVVFLWSCTSGDDIVDYSNLGPDETESGSTPGFNEDRNVYFGDLHVHTKHSFDAYIFGTTATPDDAYKYAKGGTIQHPLGFDMQLREPLDFYAVTDHGFLMGNVEWWADPNNTTPGTEPFTNLNIPENRTVESIPRRGALFATQVRSLVADFNFMGMVKYLWTGDQARVISIYDVDKHRSAWRDIIRSAQDHNDPGNFTTFVAYEYTSSTTRSGENVTTLNPFGTGPYEGGNLHRNVVFKGDRVTVEPFSRLKSLNPEDLWTWMDDLRDRGVDTLAIPHNSNGSNGQMFELENWAGYPIGKEYAEFRMRNEPLVEMTQVKGTSDTHPLLSPNDEWADFEIMDTRVGGTGWSRPDGSYVRQAYLDGISLQEEQRGNPYKFGLVGASDTHTGAISDDESDFHSKIGILDGTPQGRGSVPLPDEQVQLIMDNDDLPGARLIGLKKFGDTYYSNPGFRQWSASGLAVVWAEENTRDSIFNAFRRKETYATSGSKIKLRFFAGENLSDTSLSDEGLIKQAYSKGVPMGGDLVGGDESPEFLVWAVSDTRGAPLQRVQIIKGFAENAIGEPVGRPNEQVYDVACSDGLEVDPETHRCADNGAKVNL
;
A
#
# COMPACT_ATOMS: atom_id res chain seq x y z
N MET A 1 26.99 40.97 -64.19
CA MET A 1 26.54 40.99 -62.80
C MET A 1 26.60 39.59 -62.25
N ARG A 2 27.63 39.29 -61.47
CA ARG A 2 27.87 37.99 -60.87
C ARG A 2 27.62 38.13 -59.38
N TYR A 3 26.66 37.36 -58.81
CA TYR A 3 26.38 37.29 -57.39
C TYR A 3 27.33 36.25 -56.76
N LEU A 4 28.11 36.68 -55.76
CA LEU A 4 28.86 35.82 -54.84
C LEU A 4 27.88 35.32 -53.76
N TYR A 5 27.72 34.00 -53.66
CA TYR A 5 27.17 33.33 -52.48
C TYR A 5 28.31 32.95 -51.57
N ARG A 6 28.33 33.54 -50.38
CA ARG A 6 29.22 33.16 -49.28
C ARG A 6 28.48 32.14 -48.42
N ASN A 7 28.95 30.89 -48.47
CA ASN A 7 28.47 29.83 -47.57
C ASN A 7 28.98 30.12 -46.14
N LEU A 8 28.06 30.37 -45.21
CA LEU A 8 28.32 30.38 -43.78
C LEU A 8 27.95 28.98 -43.27
N SER A 9 28.98 28.14 -43.07
CA SER A 9 28.80 26.85 -42.37
C SER A 9 28.73 27.12 -40.88
N LEU A 10 27.53 27.03 -40.31
CA LEU A 10 27.32 27.00 -38.86
C LEU A 10 27.69 25.58 -38.37
N VAL A 11 28.84 25.48 -37.72
CA VAL A 11 29.23 24.26 -36.97
C VAL A 11 28.43 24.27 -35.67
N PHE A 12 27.35 23.48 -35.59
CA PHE A 12 26.72 23.14 -34.34
C PHE A 12 27.60 22.14 -33.60
N VAL A 13 28.35 22.62 -32.61
CA VAL A 13 28.96 21.72 -31.61
C VAL A 13 27.85 21.28 -30.66
N VAL A 14 27.29 20.11 -30.91
CA VAL A 14 26.39 19.44 -29.96
C VAL A 14 27.26 18.93 -28.83
N PHE A 15 27.27 19.65 -27.72
CA PHE A 15 27.71 19.08 -26.47
C PHE A 15 26.65 18.03 -26.06
N LEU A 16 26.94 16.78 -26.32
CA LEU A 16 26.24 15.65 -25.71
C LEU A 16 26.59 15.64 -24.21
N TRP A 17 25.91 16.45 -23.45
CA TRP A 17 25.74 16.14 -22.04
C TRP A 17 24.84 14.90 -22.01
N SER A 18 25.38 13.79 -21.57
CA SER A 18 24.62 12.60 -21.18
C SER A 18 23.76 13.00 -19.99
N CYS A 19 22.58 13.56 -20.25
CA CYS A 19 21.53 13.62 -19.24
C CYS A 19 21.07 12.17 -19.05
N THR A 20 21.39 11.56 -17.91
CA THR A 20 20.80 10.30 -17.51
C THR A 20 19.27 10.47 -17.49
N SER A 21 18.57 9.64 -18.26
CA SER A 21 17.12 9.58 -18.23
C SER A 21 16.66 9.08 -16.85
N GLY A 22 15.49 9.53 -16.36
CA GLY A 22 14.95 9.02 -15.10
C GLY A 22 14.69 7.51 -15.13
N ASP A 23 14.55 6.92 -16.33
CA ASP A 23 14.34 5.48 -16.55
C ASP A 23 15.63 4.70 -16.79
N ASP A 24 16.81 5.34 -16.71
CA ASP A 24 18.08 4.63 -16.76
C ASP A 24 18.21 3.71 -15.55
N ILE A 25 18.66 2.48 -15.79
CA ILE A 25 18.87 1.46 -14.77
C ILE A 25 20.26 1.62 -14.19
N VAL A 26 20.34 1.63 -12.85
CA VAL A 26 21.58 1.62 -12.08
C VAL A 26 21.65 0.34 -11.27
N ASP A 27 22.83 -0.25 -11.22
CA ASP A 27 23.13 -1.43 -10.44
C ASP A 27 23.76 -1.01 -9.10
N TYR A 28 23.11 -1.38 -8.00
CA TYR A 28 23.54 -1.09 -6.63
C TYR A 28 23.99 -2.34 -5.87
N SER A 29 24.23 -3.46 -6.55
CA SER A 29 24.68 -4.71 -5.93
C SER A 29 25.96 -4.56 -5.09
N ASN A 30 26.79 -3.58 -5.43
CA ASN A 30 28.03 -3.28 -4.69
C ASN A 30 27.80 -2.57 -3.34
N LEU A 31 26.58 -2.18 -2.99
CA LEU A 31 26.24 -1.53 -1.72
C LEU A 31 25.68 -2.50 -0.69
N GLY A 32 25.15 -3.64 -1.12
CA GLY A 32 24.53 -4.64 -0.26
C GLY A 32 25.42 -5.88 -0.06
N PRO A 33 24.93 -6.87 0.68
CA PRO A 33 25.59 -8.17 0.76
C PRO A 33 25.58 -8.87 -0.60
N ASP A 34 26.55 -9.74 -0.83
CA ASP A 34 26.56 -10.60 -2.01
C ASP A 34 25.26 -11.41 -2.07
N GLU A 35 24.73 -11.61 -3.29
CA GLU A 35 23.59 -12.50 -3.49
C GLU A 35 23.96 -13.92 -2.99
N THR A 36 23.11 -14.48 -2.14
CA THR A 36 23.26 -15.85 -1.66
C THR A 36 22.71 -16.82 -2.70
N GLU A 37 23.42 -17.94 -2.92
CA GLU A 37 22.85 -19.02 -3.74
C GLU A 37 21.58 -19.54 -3.06
N SER A 38 20.53 -19.79 -3.85
CA SER A 38 19.27 -20.34 -3.35
C SER A 38 19.51 -21.66 -2.59
N GLY A 39 18.95 -21.78 -1.39
CA GLY A 39 19.12 -22.93 -0.52
C GLY A 39 20.39 -22.93 0.32
N SER A 40 21.15 -21.82 0.32
CA SER A 40 22.43 -21.72 1.06
C SER A 40 22.31 -21.08 2.44
N THR A 41 21.18 -20.42 2.76
CA THR A 41 21.03 -19.76 4.05
C THR A 41 20.73 -20.72 5.19
N PRO A 42 21.20 -20.44 6.40
CA PRO A 42 20.75 -21.17 7.59
C PRO A 42 19.22 -21.05 7.73
N GLY A 43 18.52 -22.16 7.86
CA GLY A 43 17.06 -22.17 7.97
C GLY A 43 16.32 -22.37 6.66
N PHE A 44 17.01 -22.67 5.55
CA PHE A 44 16.34 -23.13 4.33
C PHE A 44 15.42 -24.32 4.63
N ASN A 45 14.19 -24.28 4.11
CA ASN A 45 13.17 -25.30 4.29
C ASN A 45 12.37 -25.49 3.00
N GLU A 46 12.47 -26.67 2.38
CA GLU A 46 11.70 -27.01 1.18
C GLU A 46 10.18 -26.91 1.39
N ASP A 47 9.71 -27.20 2.62
CA ASP A 47 8.29 -27.13 3.01
C ASP A 47 7.90 -25.70 3.44
N ARG A 48 8.79 -24.73 3.24
CA ARG A 48 8.68 -23.29 3.47
C ARG A 48 8.50 -22.87 4.93
N ASN A 49 9.02 -21.72 5.23
CA ASN A 49 8.85 -21.00 6.49
C ASN A 49 7.86 -19.87 6.33
N VAL A 50 7.24 -19.45 7.43
CA VAL A 50 6.40 -18.27 7.46
C VAL A 50 7.22 -17.05 7.85
N TYR A 51 7.09 -15.97 7.09
CA TYR A 51 7.74 -14.68 7.34
C TYR A 51 6.71 -13.56 7.42
N PHE A 52 6.85 -12.68 8.42
CA PHE A 52 5.99 -11.54 8.68
C PHE A 52 6.71 -10.24 8.35
N GLY A 53 6.06 -9.35 7.63
CA GLY A 53 6.66 -8.08 7.25
C GLY A 53 5.66 -7.00 6.93
N ASP A 54 6.19 -5.85 6.48
CA ASP A 54 5.41 -4.72 6.00
C ASP A 54 6.01 -4.16 4.72
N LEU A 55 5.16 -3.92 3.73
CA LEU A 55 5.52 -3.41 2.42
C LEU A 55 4.93 -2.02 2.13
N HIS A 56 4.51 -1.29 3.19
CA HIS A 56 3.87 0.02 3.04
C HIS A 56 4.24 0.95 4.20
N VAL A 57 5.37 1.66 4.03
CA VAL A 57 5.99 2.45 5.09
C VAL A 57 6.51 3.77 4.55
N HIS A 58 6.16 4.88 5.23
CA HIS A 58 6.61 6.22 4.90
C HIS A 58 7.56 6.79 5.94
N THR A 59 8.55 7.53 5.44
CA THR A 59 9.59 8.20 6.22
C THR A 59 9.54 9.72 6.00
N LYS A 60 10.57 10.43 6.45
CA LYS A 60 10.71 11.88 6.19
C LYS A 60 10.72 12.25 4.71
N HIS A 61 10.97 11.30 3.81
CA HIS A 61 11.00 11.57 2.37
C HIS A 61 9.61 11.64 1.74
N SER A 62 8.57 11.12 2.41
CA SER A 62 7.18 11.35 2.02
C SER A 62 6.73 12.75 2.39
N PHE A 63 6.12 13.44 1.44
CA PHE A 63 5.71 14.84 1.59
C PHE A 63 4.74 15.05 2.76
N ASP A 64 3.79 14.16 2.93
CA ASP A 64 2.76 14.21 3.99
C ASP A 64 3.28 13.75 5.34
N ALA A 65 4.07 12.68 5.40
CA ALA A 65 4.75 12.27 6.63
C ALA A 65 5.61 13.42 7.20
N TYR A 66 6.39 14.07 6.34
CA TYR A 66 7.22 15.21 6.76
C TYR A 66 6.37 16.40 7.20
N ILE A 67 5.28 16.71 6.48
CA ILE A 67 4.38 17.82 6.86
C ILE A 67 3.81 17.58 8.27
N PHE A 68 3.46 16.35 8.63
CA PHE A 68 2.92 16.02 9.94
C PHE A 68 3.98 15.63 10.99
N GLY A 69 5.23 16.01 10.77
CA GLY A 69 6.25 16.05 11.82
C GLY A 69 7.27 14.93 11.77
N THR A 70 7.11 13.94 10.89
CA THR A 70 8.02 12.80 10.79
C THR A 70 9.40 13.23 10.33
N THR A 71 10.41 12.82 11.10
CA THR A 71 11.83 13.02 10.81
C THR A 71 12.59 11.69 10.74
N ALA A 72 11.90 10.57 11.00
CA ALA A 72 12.48 9.24 10.85
C ALA A 72 12.99 9.02 9.42
N THR A 73 14.22 8.58 9.31
CA THR A 73 14.89 8.26 8.05
C THR A 73 14.51 6.84 7.59
N PRO A 74 14.79 6.46 6.34
CA PRO A 74 14.70 5.06 5.91
C PRO A 74 15.52 4.12 6.80
N ASP A 75 16.69 4.54 7.25
CA ASP A 75 17.55 3.78 8.18
C ASP A 75 16.86 3.56 9.55
N ASP A 76 16.21 4.61 10.10
CA ASP A 76 15.43 4.48 11.34
C ASP A 76 14.27 3.49 11.17
N ALA A 77 13.59 3.49 10.03
CA ALA A 77 12.48 2.59 9.74
C ALA A 77 12.95 1.11 9.71
N TYR A 78 14.06 0.81 9.05
CA TYR A 78 14.64 -0.53 9.07
C TYR A 78 15.18 -0.93 10.44
N LYS A 79 15.78 0.01 11.18
CA LYS A 79 16.20 -0.23 12.57
C LYS A 79 15.01 -0.60 13.46
N TYR A 80 13.88 0.10 13.31
CA TYR A 80 12.65 -0.19 14.03
C TYR A 80 12.11 -1.59 13.68
N ALA A 81 12.02 -1.92 12.38
CA ALA A 81 11.55 -3.22 11.93
C ALA A 81 12.38 -4.39 12.50
N LYS A 82 13.68 -4.17 12.72
CA LYS A 82 14.60 -5.13 13.38
C LYS A 82 14.50 -5.15 14.91
N GLY A 83 13.49 -4.45 15.50
CA GLY A 83 13.25 -4.38 16.95
C GLY A 83 14.01 -3.28 17.69
N GLY A 84 14.69 -2.38 16.97
CA GLY A 84 15.32 -1.20 17.57
C GLY A 84 14.31 -0.14 17.98
N THR A 85 14.71 0.75 18.89
CA THR A 85 13.90 1.90 19.31
C THR A 85 14.14 3.09 18.41
N ILE A 86 13.07 3.77 18.00
CA ILE A 86 13.10 5.09 17.33
C ILE A 86 12.15 6.05 18.04
N GLN A 87 12.29 7.36 17.77
CA GLN A 87 11.45 8.36 18.41
C GLN A 87 10.28 8.79 17.53
N HIS A 88 9.10 8.83 18.14
CA HIS A 88 7.93 9.49 17.55
C HIS A 88 8.16 11.02 17.42
N PRO A 89 7.55 11.71 16.43
CA PRO A 89 7.65 13.17 16.30
C PRO A 89 7.34 13.97 17.57
N LEU A 90 6.51 13.45 18.47
CA LEU A 90 6.19 14.06 19.77
C LEU A 90 7.19 13.69 20.88
N GLY A 91 8.25 12.93 20.59
CA GLY A 91 9.39 12.69 21.47
C GLY A 91 9.29 11.45 22.37
N PHE A 92 8.25 10.63 22.30
CA PHE A 92 8.22 9.34 22.97
C PHE A 92 8.88 8.24 22.13
N ASP A 93 9.34 7.18 22.80
CA ASP A 93 9.98 6.04 22.16
C ASP A 93 8.94 5.10 21.56
N MET A 94 9.25 4.55 20.37
CA MET A 94 8.50 3.49 19.69
C MET A 94 9.41 2.28 19.49
N GLN A 95 8.90 1.09 19.77
CA GLN A 95 9.63 -0.17 19.61
C GLN A 95 8.65 -1.32 19.39
N LEU A 96 8.94 -2.19 18.42
CA LEU A 96 8.17 -3.42 18.22
C LEU A 96 8.36 -4.40 19.36
N ARG A 97 7.32 -5.11 19.73
CA ARG A 97 7.40 -6.24 20.69
C ARG A 97 8.22 -7.39 20.13
N GLU A 98 8.12 -7.64 18.83
CA GLU A 98 8.91 -8.63 18.10
C GLU A 98 9.35 -8.05 16.76
N PRO A 99 10.61 -8.27 16.35
CA PRO A 99 11.08 -7.89 15.03
C PRO A 99 10.20 -8.50 13.91
N LEU A 100 10.21 -7.84 12.75
CA LEU A 100 9.70 -8.37 11.51
C LEU A 100 10.81 -9.15 10.78
N ASP A 101 10.40 -9.98 9.81
CA ASP A 101 11.32 -10.78 9.00
C ASP A 101 11.71 -10.06 7.70
N PHE A 102 10.84 -9.19 7.18
CA PHE A 102 11.11 -8.39 6.00
C PHE A 102 10.41 -7.03 6.05
N TYR A 103 10.93 -6.04 5.30
CA TYR A 103 10.41 -4.68 5.32
C TYR A 103 10.73 -3.93 4.04
N ALA A 104 9.87 -2.99 3.65
CA ALA A 104 10.15 -2.08 2.55
C ALA A 104 9.69 -0.66 2.86
N VAL A 105 10.58 0.31 2.74
CA VAL A 105 10.22 1.73 2.74
C VAL A 105 9.64 2.07 1.39
N THR A 106 8.43 2.67 1.39
CA THR A 106 7.63 2.97 0.21
C THR A 106 7.20 4.44 0.17
N ASP A 107 8.11 5.34 0.42
CA ASP A 107 7.81 6.78 0.34
C ASP A 107 7.16 7.15 -0.99
N HIS A 108 6.25 8.13 -0.98
CA HIS A 108 5.57 8.60 -2.18
C HIS A 108 6.55 8.97 -3.29
N GLY A 109 6.40 8.36 -4.45
CA GLY A 109 7.27 8.56 -5.62
C GLY A 109 7.17 9.93 -6.28
N PHE A 110 6.35 10.85 -5.76
CA PHE A 110 6.32 12.26 -6.18
C PHE A 110 6.61 13.18 -5.00
N LEU A 111 7.28 14.31 -5.27
CA LEU A 111 7.75 15.24 -4.25
C LEU A 111 8.70 14.61 -3.18
N MET A 112 9.19 13.41 -3.42
CA MET A 112 10.10 12.69 -2.54
C MET A 112 11.30 13.56 -2.16
N GLY A 113 11.52 13.79 -0.84
CA GLY A 113 12.58 14.66 -0.32
C GLY A 113 12.43 16.16 -0.58
N ASN A 114 11.48 16.59 -1.41
CA ASN A 114 11.33 18.00 -1.76
C ASN A 114 10.77 18.84 -0.60
N VAL A 115 9.79 18.33 0.15
CA VAL A 115 9.23 19.07 1.29
C VAL A 115 10.25 19.23 2.42
N GLU A 116 11.08 18.22 2.64
CA GLU A 116 12.22 18.32 3.56
C GLU A 116 13.17 19.46 3.14
N TRP A 117 13.50 19.51 1.84
CA TRP A 117 14.35 20.57 1.29
C TRP A 117 13.69 21.96 1.37
N TRP A 118 12.37 22.08 1.13
CA TRP A 118 11.66 23.35 1.30
C TRP A 118 11.71 23.86 2.74
N ALA A 119 11.78 22.96 3.70
CA ALA A 119 11.83 23.29 5.12
C ALA A 119 13.25 23.66 5.62
N ASP A 120 14.29 23.45 4.83
CA ASP A 120 15.67 23.84 5.18
C ASP A 120 15.74 25.37 5.38
N PRO A 121 16.23 25.86 6.55
CA PRO A 121 16.34 27.27 6.83
C PRO A 121 17.29 28.02 5.88
N ASN A 122 18.17 27.30 5.19
CA ASN A 122 19.07 27.89 4.19
C ASN A 122 18.46 27.91 2.78
N ASN A 123 17.28 27.33 2.59
CA ASN A 123 16.59 27.37 1.32
C ASN A 123 15.97 28.76 1.09
N THR A 124 16.36 29.40 0.00
CA THR A 124 15.90 30.74 -0.40
C THR A 124 15.03 30.69 -1.67
N THR A 125 14.57 29.51 -2.07
CA THR A 125 13.71 29.36 -3.25
C THR A 125 12.37 30.04 -2.99
N PRO A 126 11.94 31.00 -3.84
CA PRO A 126 10.66 31.68 -3.65
C PRO A 126 9.49 30.68 -3.68
N GLY A 127 8.54 30.82 -2.74
CA GLY A 127 7.39 29.95 -2.59
C GLY A 127 7.56 28.82 -1.57
N THR A 128 8.77 28.62 -1.02
CA THR A 128 9.03 27.61 0.01
C THR A 128 8.97 28.15 1.44
N GLU A 129 8.85 29.46 1.62
CA GLU A 129 8.88 30.13 2.91
C GLU A 129 7.86 29.58 3.94
N PRO A 130 6.64 29.17 3.53
CA PRO A 130 5.67 28.63 4.48
C PRO A 130 6.14 27.33 5.16
N PHE A 131 7.09 26.61 4.56
CA PHE A 131 7.64 25.35 5.08
C PHE A 131 8.86 25.54 5.97
N THR A 132 9.53 26.70 5.91
CA THR A 132 10.78 26.96 6.63
C THR A 132 10.70 26.56 8.10
N ASN A 133 11.68 25.79 8.57
CA ASN A 133 11.79 25.29 9.95
C ASN A 133 10.60 24.43 10.41
N LEU A 134 9.88 23.80 9.49
CA LEU A 134 8.64 23.08 9.81
C LEU A 134 8.84 22.02 10.91
N ASN A 135 9.95 21.28 10.87
CA ASN A 135 10.22 20.16 11.77
C ASN A 135 11.37 20.36 12.76
N ILE A 136 11.74 21.62 13.07
CA ILE A 136 12.56 21.85 14.27
C ILE A 136 11.75 21.45 15.53
N PRO A 137 12.41 21.04 16.64
CA PRO A 137 11.71 20.54 17.83
C PRO A 137 10.60 21.46 18.34
N GLU A 138 10.83 22.77 18.33
CA GLU A 138 9.90 23.80 18.82
C GLU A 138 8.61 23.89 17.98
N ASN A 139 8.65 23.45 16.73
CA ASN A 139 7.52 23.49 15.79
C ASN A 139 6.80 22.12 15.66
N ARG A 140 7.32 21.06 16.26
CA ARG A 140 6.69 19.73 16.28
C ARG A 140 5.75 19.59 17.46
N THR A 141 4.67 20.35 17.46
CA THR A 141 3.68 20.39 18.53
C THR A 141 2.26 20.21 17.97
N VAL A 142 1.32 19.79 18.82
CA VAL A 142 -0.09 19.62 18.44
C VAL A 142 -0.75 20.95 18.05
N GLU A 143 -0.27 22.08 18.58
CA GLU A 143 -0.74 23.43 18.24
C GLU A 143 -0.39 23.81 16.79
N SER A 144 0.61 23.15 16.19
CA SER A 144 0.99 23.39 14.80
C SER A 144 0.08 22.67 13.77
N ILE A 145 -0.80 21.77 14.20
CA ILE A 145 -1.64 20.96 13.32
C ILE A 145 -2.50 21.79 12.35
N PRO A 146 -3.20 22.87 12.76
CA PRO A 146 -3.97 23.69 11.81
C PRO A 146 -3.13 24.27 10.69
N ARG A 147 -1.92 24.78 10.99
CA ARG A 147 -0.96 25.26 9.99
C ARG A 147 -0.50 24.14 9.06
N ARG A 148 -0.14 22.97 9.61
CA ARG A 148 0.32 21.82 8.83
C ARG A 148 -0.76 21.30 7.88
N GLY A 149 -2.00 21.21 8.36
CA GLY A 149 -3.13 20.86 7.52
C GLY A 149 -3.40 21.87 6.41
N ALA A 150 -3.20 23.17 6.67
CA ALA A 150 -3.27 24.20 5.64
C ALA A 150 -2.15 24.05 4.60
N LEU A 151 -0.91 23.75 5.02
CA LEU A 151 0.20 23.45 4.10
C LEU A 151 -0.13 22.22 3.22
N PHE A 152 -0.64 21.16 3.83
CA PHE A 152 -1.04 19.96 3.09
C PHE A 152 -2.17 20.25 2.08
N ALA A 153 -3.24 20.91 2.52
CA ALA A 153 -4.44 21.07 1.70
C ALA A 153 -4.33 22.18 0.64
N THR A 154 -3.60 23.26 0.92
CA THR A 154 -3.55 24.43 0.06
C THR A 154 -2.21 24.57 -0.66
N GLN A 155 -1.09 24.50 0.06
CA GLN A 155 0.22 24.74 -0.53
C GLN A 155 0.63 23.56 -1.43
N VAL A 156 0.60 22.33 -0.95
CA VAL A 156 0.97 21.17 -1.78
C VAL A 156 0.10 21.07 -3.02
N ARG A 157 -1.21 21.31 -2.89
CA ARG A 157 -2.12 21.32 -4.05
C ARG A 157 -1.83 22.45 -5.02
N SER A 158 -1.56 23.67 -4.53
CA SER A 158 -1.24 24.81 -5.38
C SER A 158 0.11 24.68 -6.07
N LEU A 159 1.11 24.11 -5.39
CA LEU A 159 2.46 23.93 -5.93
C LEU A 159 2.49 22.97 -7.12
N VAL A 160 1.69 21.91 -7.08
CA VAL A 160 1.56 20.97 -8.21
C VAL A 160 0.74 21.59 -9.35
N ALA A 161 -0.09 22.61 -9.07
CA ALA A 161 -0.86 23.36 -10.06
C ALA A 161 -0.12 24.62 -10.56
N ASP A 162 1.05 24.98 -10.00
CA ASP A 162 1.80 26.18 -10.37
C ASP A 162 2.47 26.00 -11.74
N PHE A 163 1.86 26.64 -12.72
CA PHE A 163 2.20 26.53 -14.12
C PHE A 163 3.10 27.69 -14.56
N ASN A 164 4.34 27.40 -14.93
CA ASN A 164 5.20 28.37 -15.56
C ASN A 164 5.45 28.06 -17.06
N PHE A 165 5.53 29.13 -17.87
CA PHE A 165 5.67 29.00 -19.34
C PHE A 165 6.92 28.21 -19.75
N MET A 166 8.05 28.39 -19.07
CA MET A 166 9.28 27.63 -19.36
C MET A 166 9.15 26.16 -18.94
N GLY A 167 8.45 25.89 -17.83
CA GLY A 167 8.09 24.53 -17.42
C GLY A 167 7.22 23.85 -18.47
N MET A 168 6.22 24.56 -19.03
CA MET A 168 5.39 24.05 -20.11
C MET A 168 6.22 23.68 -21.35
N VAL A 169 7.14 24.54 -21.77
CA VAL A 169 8.02 24.24 -22.91
C VAL A 169 8.86 22.99 -22.63
N LYS A 170 9.38 22.84 -21.41
CA LYS A 170 10.09 21.63 -20.99
C LYS A 170 9.19 20.39 -20.97
N TYR A 171 7.96 20.54 -20.46
CA TYR A 171 6.96 19.46 -20.46
C TYR A 171 6.63 19.01 -21.88
N LEU A 172 6.34 19.93 -22.80
CA LEU A 172 6.07 19.61 -24.20
C LEU A 172 7.25 18.90 -24.90
N TRP A 173 8.47 19.14 -24.41
CA TRP A 173 9.69 18.51 -24.93
C TRP A 173 9.98 17.15 -24.30
N THR A 174 9.70 16.97 -23.03
CA THR A 174 10.12 15.81 -22.23
C THR A 174 8.97 14.88 -21.80
N GLY A 175 7.72 15.35 -21.85
CA GLY A 175 6.57 14.64 -21.29
C GLY A 175 6.52 14.62 -19.76
N ASP A 176 7.45 15.30 -19.07
CA ASP A 176 7.64 15.19 -17.63
C ASP A 176 7.00 16.38 -16.90
N GLN A 177 5.88 16.14 -16.21
CA GLN A 177 5.14 17.15 -15.45
C GLN A 177 5.94 17.72 -14.26
N ALA A 178 6.88 16.97 -13.70
CA ALA A 178 7.73 17.46 -12.61
C ALA A 178 8.47 18.74 -13.01
N ARG A 179 8.80 18.89 -14.28
CA ARG A 179 9.51 20.07 -14.79
C ARG A 179 8.62 21.31 -14.93
N VAL A 180 7.32 21.18 -14.73
CA VAL A 180 6.36 22.30 -14.74
C VAL A 180 6.26 22.96 -13.35
N ILE A 181 6.56 22.21 -12.30
CA ILE A 181 6.47 22.69 -10.91
C ILE A 181 7.69 23.58 -10.63
N SER A 182 7.44 24.85 -10.33
CA SER A 182 8.51 25.87 -10.23
C SER A 182 9.49 25.62 -9.08
N ILE A 183 9.06 24.95 -8.02
CA ILE A 183 9.87 24.67 -6.82
C ILE A 183 10.29 23.20 -6.71
N TYR A 184 9.99 22.37 -7.71
CA TYR A 184 10.46 20.98 -7.74
C TYR A 184 11.95 20.92 -8.07
N ASP A 185 12.70 20.25 -7.20
CA ASP A 185 14.13 20.01 -7.38
C ASP A 185 14.36 18.50 -7.64
N VAL A 186 14.76 18.19 -8.88
CA VAL A 186 15.01 16.81 -9.32
C VAL A 186 16.23 16.18 -8.63
N ASP A 187 17.23 16.99 -8.27
CA ASP A 187 18.43 16.47 -7.60
C ASP A 187 18.12 16.10 -6.15
N LYS A 188 17.25 16.84 -5.48
CA LYS A 188 16.74 16.50 -4.15
C LYS A 188 15.89 15.23 -4.21
N HIS A 189 15.01 15.12 -5.19
CA HIS A 189 14.23 13.92 -5.45
C HIS A 189 15.11 12.69 -5.66
N ARG A 190 16.09 12.77 -6.56
CA ARG A 190 17.06 11.69 -6.81
C ARG A 190 17.92 11.38 -5.58
N SER A 191 18.23 12.38 -4.76
CA SER A 191 19.00 12.17 -3.53
C SER A 191 18.20 11.36 -2.51
N ALA A 192 16.93 11.70 -2.30
CA ALA A 192 16.04 10.96 -1.41
C ALA A 192 15.81 9.52 -1.90
N TRP A 193 15.63 9.34 -3.22
CA TRP A 193 15.52 8.00 -3.79
C TRP A 193 16.79 7.15 -3.57
N ARG A 194 17.98 7.73 -3.77
CA ARG A 194 19.25 7.04 -3.46
C ARG A 194 19.42 6.72 -1.98
N ASP A 195 18.87 7.55 -1.09
CA ASP A 195 18.88 7.29 0.36
C ASP A 195 18.03 6.08 0.71
N ILE A 196 16.83 5.95 0.13
CA ILE A 196 15.97 4.78 0.27
C ILE A 196 16.68 3.52 -0.25
N ILE A 197 17.28 3.58 -1.45
CA ILE A 197 18.00 2.44 -2.03
C ILE A 197 19.16 2.02 -1.11
N ARG A 198 19.99 2.97 -0.67
CA ARG A 198 21.13 2.68 0.19
C ARG A 198 20.70 2.05 1.51
N SER A 199 19.69 2.64 2.18
CA SER A 199 19.20 2.08 3.44
C SER A 199 18.64 0.67 3.25
N ALA A 200 17.96 0.39 2.14
CA ALA A 200 17.51 -0.97 1.84
C ALA A 200 18.69 -1.94 1.65
N GLN A 201 19.79 -1.50 1.03
CA GLN A 201 20.99 -2.33 0.84
C GLN A 201 21.74 -2.55 2.17
N ASP A 202 21.94 -1.48 2.95
CA ASP A 202 22.69 -1.53 4.20
C ASP A 202 22.03 -2.41 5.27
N HIS A 203 20.69 -2.53 5.22
CA HIS A 203 19.93 -3.32 6.19
C HIS A 203 19.56 -4.72 5.73
N ASN A 204 19.80 -5.08 4.46
CA ASN A 204 19.52 -6.42 3.95
C ASN A 204 20.52 -7.44 4.56
N ASP A 205 19.99 -8.45 5.25
CA ASP A 205 20.76 -9.50 5.93
C ASP A 205 20.15 -10.87 5.58
N PRO A 206 20.54 -11.44 4.41
CA PRO A 206 19.97 -12.69 3.91
C PRO A 206 20.03 -13.82 4.94
N GLY A 207 18.89 -14.47 5.15
CA GLY A 207 18.68 -15.51 6.16
C GLY A 207 18.15 -14.98 7.50
N ASN A 208 18.25 -13.67 7.79
CA ASN A 208 17.79 -13.07 9.04
C ASN A 208 16.73 -11.97 8.83
N PHE A 209 16.99 -11.04 7.91
CA PHE A 209 16.10 -9.91 7.64
C PHE A 209 16.20 -9.46 6.18
N THR A 210 15.10 -9.52 5.46
CA THR A 210 15.06 -9.12 4.06
C THR A 210 14.47 -7.71 3.89
N THR A 211 15.15 -6.89 3.09
CA THR A 211 14.65 -5.59 2.66
C THR A 211 14.40 -5.55 1.16
N PHE A 212 13.46 -4.72 0.71
CA PHE A 212 13.24 -4.46 -0.70
C PHE A 212 13.42 -2.99 -1.01
N VAL A 213 13.96 -2.68 -2.18
CA VAL A 213 13.87 -1.33 -2.73
C VAL A 213 12.46 -1.14 -3.26
N ALA A 214 11.76 -0.12 -2.77
CA ALA A 214 10.37 0.12 -3.10
C ALA A 214 9.99 1.60 -3.03
N TYR A 215 8.84 1.95 -3.59
CA TYR A 215 8.24 3.29 -3.47
C TYR A 215 6.74 3.19 -3.70
N GLU A 216 5.99 4.23 -3.34
CA GLU A 216 4.58 4.31 -3.63
C GLU A 216 4.30 5.15 -4.89
N TYR A 217 3.68 4.53 -5.90
CA TYR A 217 3.04 5.23 -7.00
C TYR A 217 1.70 5.78 -6.54
N THR A 218 1.64 7.08 -6.32
CA THR A 218 0.50 7.79 -5.74
C THR A 218 -0.35 8.43 -6.82
N SER A 219 -1.43 7.78 -7.22
CA SER A 219 -2.43 8.33 -8.15
C SER A 219 -3.78 8.46 -7.47
N SER A 220 -4.38 9.63 -7.55
CA SER A 220 -5.70 9.93 -6.99
C SER A 220 -6.46 10.79 -7.98
N THR A 221 -7.28 10.16 -8.83
CA THR A 221 -7.96 10.85 -9.94
C THR A 221 -9.26 10.14 -10.31
N THR A 222 -10.03 10.75 -11.18
CA THR A 222 -11.12 10.09 -11.92
C THR A 222 -10.58 9.52 -13.22
N ARG A 223 -11.01 8.33 -13.60
CA ARG A 223 -10.63 7.67 -14.85
C ARG A 223 -10.92 8.55 -16.09
N SER A 224 -12.05 9.22 -16.12
CA SER A 224 -12.45 10.08 -17.24
C SER A 224 -11.54 11.29 -17.47
N GLY A 225 -10.68 11.62 -16.51
CA GLY A 225 -9.80 12.78 -16.63
C GLY A 225 -10.52 14.12 -16.77
N GLU A 226 -11.85 14.14 -16.64
CA GLU A 226 -12.70 15.30 -16.94
C GLU A 226 -12.32 16.55 -16.15
N ASN A 227 -11.66 16.41 -15.03
CA ASN A 227 -11.17 17.50 -14.20
C ASN A 227 -9.65 17.48 -13.97
N VAL A 228 -8.95 16.50 -14.54
CA VAL A 228 -7.49 16.39 -14.47
C VAL A 228 -6.91 16.81 -15.80
N THR A 229 -6.29 17.96 -15.82
CA THR A 229 -5.54 18.46 -16.98
C THR A 229 -4.08 18.64 -16.56
N THR A 230 -3.20 18.79 -17.55
CA THR A 230 -1.81 19.24 -17.33
C THR A 230 -1.73 20.52 -16.52
N LEU A 231 -2.79 21.34 -16.55
CA LEU A 231 -2.91 22.62 -15.82
C LEU A 231 -3.57 22.45 -14.44
N ASN A 232 -4.19 21.31 -14.20
CA ASN A 232 -4.88 20.99 -12.96
C ASN A 232 -4.74 19.50 -12.62
N PRO A 233 -3.59 19.10 -12.17
CA PRO A 233 -3.28 17.68 -11.88
C PRO A 233 -4.08 17.08 -10.71
N PHE A 234 -4.81 17.90 -9.95
CA PHE A 234 -5.70 17.46 -8.88
C PHE A 234 -7.20 17.61 -9.20
N GLY A 235 -7.54 18.17 -10.37
CA GLY A 235 -8.94 18.45 -10.73
C GLY A 235 -9.55 19.64 -9.97
N THR A 236 -10.40 20.41 -10.65
CA THR A 236 -11.25 21.47 -10.04
C THR A 236 -12.70 21.05 -10.17
N GLY A 237 -13.30 20.63 -9.12
CA GLY A 237 -14.69 20.20 -9.07
C GLY A 237 -14.96 19.49 -7.75
N PRO A 238 -16.19 19.04 -7.49
CA PRO A 238 -16.39 18.09 -6.42
C PRO A 238 -15.45 16.92 -6.71
N TYR A 239 -14.51 16.66 -5.78
CA TYR A 239 -13.52 15.60 -5.92
C TYR A 239 -14.24 14.25 -6.00
N GLU A 240 -14.39 13.72 -7.19
CA GLU A 240 -14.99 12.41 -7.45
C GLU A 240 -13.94 11.32 -7.62
N GLY A 241 -12.68 11.68 -7.63
CA GLY A 241 -11.56 10.76 -7.71
C GLY A 241 -11.46 9.83 -6.52
N GLY A 242 -10.83 8.72 -6.72
CA GLY A 242 -10.54 7.70 -5.71
C GLY A 242 -9.06 7.40 -5.61
N ASN A 243 -8.72 6.61 -4.61
CA ASN A 243 -7.37 6.12 -4.40
C ASN A 243 -7.02 5.07 -5.46
N LEU A 244 -5.97 5.33 -6.24
CA LEU A 244 -5.41 4.41 -7.22
C LEU A 244 -3.92 4.16 -6.93
N HIS A 245 -3.51 4.22 -5.67
CA HIS A 245 -2.13 4.07 -5.24
C HIS A 245 -1.65 2.62 -5.34
N ARG A 246 -0.35 2.42 -5.57
CA ARG A 246 0.34 1.13 -5.61
C ARG A 246 1.72 1.23 -5.01
N ASN A 247 2.07 0.28 -4.16
CA ASN A 247 3.47 0.10 -3.78
C ASN A 247 4.18 -0.69 -4.88
N VAL A 248 5.25 -0.14 -5.42
CA VAL A 248 6.09 -0.78 -6.43
C VAL A 248 7.33 -1.33 -5.75
N VAL A 249 7.54 -2.63 -5.87
CA VAL A 249 8.62 -3.38 -5.21
C VAL A 249 9.56 -3.93 -6.29
N PHE A 250 10.85 -3.67 -6.16
CA PHE A 250 11.90 -4.23 -7.02
C PHE A 250 12.41 -5.53 -6.42
N LYS A 251 12.62 -6.54 -7.27
CA LYS A 251 13.14 -7.84 -6.84
C LYS A 251 14.57 -7.76 -6.31
N GLY A 252 15.42 -6.99 -6.98
CA GLY A 252 16.87 -6.97 -6.71
C GLY A 252 17.44 -5.56 -6.64
N ASP A 253 18.73 -5.48 -6.92
CA ASP A 253 19.58 -4.29 -6.71
C ASP A 253 19.65 -3.37 -7.93
N ARG A 254 19.09 -3.79 -9.06
CA ARG A 254 19.00 -3.01 -10.29
C ARG A 254 17.70 -2.24 -10.29
N VAL A 255 17.80 -0.92 -10.20
CA VAL A 255 16.64 -0.01 -10.10
C VAL A 255 16.83 1.21 -11.00
N THR A 256 15.77 1.97 -11.22
CA THR A 256 15.82 3.20 -12.01
C THR A 256 16.42 4.38 -11.24
N VAL A 257 16.96 5.37 -11.96
CA VAL A 257 17.48 6.62 -11.37
C VAL A 257 16.39 7.42 -10.65
N GLU A 258 15.15 7.32 -11.12
CA GLU A 258 13.97 7.93 -10.52
C GLU A 258 12.81 6.94 -10.52
N PRO A 259 11.91 6.96 -9.51
CA PRO A 259 10.69 6.18 -9.53
C PRO A 259 9.71 6.72 -10.60
N PHE A 260 8.95 5.83 -11.22
CA PHE A 260 7.82 6.23 -12.06
C PHE A 260 6.70 6.77 -11.16
N SER A 261 6.33 8.02 -11.32
CA SER A 261 5.37 8.67 -10.42
C SER A 261 4.19 9.28 -11.17
N ARG A 262 3.21 9.77 -10.41
CA ARG A 262 2.07 10.52 -10.95
C ARG A 262 2.47 11.74 -11.78
N LEU A 263 3.69 12.25 -11.63
CA LEU A 263 4.20 13.36 -12.43
C LEU A 263 4.50 12.93 -13.88
N LYS A 264 4.67 11.63 -14.12
CA LYS A 264 4.77 11.07 -15.48
C LYS A 264 3.38 10.70 -16.02
N SER A 265 2.59 9.96 -15.25
CA SER A 265 1.22 9.61 -15.60
C SER A 265 0.37 9.34 -14.35
N LEU A 266 -0.93 9.65 -14.44
CA LEU A 266 -1.95 9.30 -13.45
C LEU A 266 -2.62 7.95 -13.76
N ASN A 267 -2.38 7.41 -14.96
CA ASN A 267 -2.94 6.15 -15.42
C ASN A 267 -2.10 4.96 -14.93
N PRO A 268 -2.67 4.05 -14.12
CA PRO A 268 -1.95 2.86 -13.67
C PRO A 268 -1.51 1.92 -14.80
N GLU A 269 -2.18 1.95 -15.95
CA GLU A 269 -1.78 1.12 -17.11
C GLU A 269 -0.46 1.59 -17.72
N ASP A 270 -0.13 2.89 -17.62
CA ASP A 270 1.16 3.42 -18.03
C ASP A 270 2.27 2.98 -17.05
N LEU A 271 1.96 2.86 -15.75
CA LEU A 271 2.87 2.25 -14.78
C LEU A 271 3.16 0.80 -15.15
N TRP A 272 2.15 -0.01 -15.49
CA TRP A 272 2.37 -1.41 -15.90
C TRP A 272 3.17 -1.50 -17.20
N THR A 273 2.96 -0.59 -18.15
CA THR A 273 3.76 -0.51 -19.37
C THR A 273 5.24 -0.25 -19.06
N TRP A 274 5.52 0.68 -18.15
CA TRP A 274 6.87 0.97 -17.68
C TRP A 274 7.49 -0.24 -16.94
N MET A 275 6.71 -0.97 -16.14
CA MET A 275 7.18 -2.18 -15.44
C MET A 275 7.51 -3.31 -16.43
N ASP A 276 6.71 -3.47 -17.50
CA ASP A 276 7.02 -4.44 -18.56
C ASP A 276 8.32 -4.07 -19.31
N ASP A 277 8.52 -2.79 -19.64
CA ASP A 277 9.79 -2.32 -20.23
C ASP A 277 11.00 -2.60 -19.30
N LEU A 278 10.85 -2.41 -18.00
CA LEU A 278 11.89 -2.78 -17.03
C LEU A 278 12.16 -4.28 -17.03
N ARG A 279 11.14 -5.10 -17.10
CA ARG A 279 11.26 -6.57 -17.12
C ARG A 279 11.96 -7.05 -18.39
N ASP A 280 11.66 -6.45 -19.55
CA ASP A 280 12.37 -6.70 -20.81
C ASP A 280 13.84 -6.33 -20.73
N ARG A 281 14.20 -5.39 -19.87
CA ARG A 281 15.58 -4.97 -19.57
C ARG A 281 16.20 -5.73 -18.40
N GLY A 282 15.53 -6.80 -17.90
CA GLY A 282 16.02 -7.69 -16.86
C GLY A 282 15.88 -7.14 -15.43
N VAL A 283 14.94 -6.23 -15.19
CA VAL A 283 14.60 -5.71 -13.87
C VAL A 283 13.16 -6.13 -13.52
N ASP A 284 13.02 -7.12 -12.64
CA ASP A 284 11.70 -7.58 -12.22
C ASP A 284 11.13 -6.71 -11.10
N THR A 285 9.86 -6.34 -11.27
CA THR A 285 9.10 -5.51 -10.34
C THR A 285 7.67 -6.02 -10.23
N LEU A 286 7.03 -5.79 -9.10
CA LEU A 286 5.59 -5.95 -8.91
C LEU A 286 4.98 -4.71 -8.28
N ALA A 287 3.69 -4.51 -8.51
CA ALA A 287 2.92 -3.45 -7.88
C ALA A 287 1.81 -4.04 -7.00
N ILE A 288 1.54 -3.40 -5.86
CA ILE A 288 0.54 -3.81 -4.88
C ILE A 288 -0.47 -2.67 -4.73
N PRO A 289 -1.64 -2.74 -5.38
CA PRO A 289 -2.71 -1.77 -5.15
C PRO A 289 -3.19 -1.83 -3.71
N HIS A 290 -3.47 -0.66 -3.14
CA HIS A 290 -3.87 -0.53 -1.75
C HIS A 290 -4.94 0.54 -1.53
N ASN A 291 -5.56 0.54 -0.35
CA ASN A 291 -6.69 1.40 0.00
C ASN A 291 -7.80 1.37 -1.05
N SER A 292 -8.10 0.22 -1.59
CA SER A 292 -9.17 0.08 -2.58
C SER A 292 -10.53 0.47 -2.01
N ASN A 293 -10.75 0.27 -0.70
CA ASN A 293 -11.93 0.79 0.03
C ASN A 293 -12.14 2.30 -0.16
N GLY A 294 -11.06 3.08 -0.28
CA GLY A 294 -11.08 4.51 -0.56
C GLY A 294 -11.04 4.90 -2.04
N SER A 295 -11.19 3.94 -2.96
CA SER A 295 -11.04 4.17 -4.40
C SER A 295 -12.28 4.74 -5.09
N ASN A 296 -13.39 4.87 -4.39
CA ASN A 296 -14.66 5.28 -4.97
C ASN A 296 -15.11 4.42 -6.17
N GLY A 297 -14.85 3.11 -6.09
CA GLY A 297 -15.20 2.13 -7.11
C GLY A 297 -14.25 2.03 -8.29
N GLN A 298 -13.11 2.73 -8.26
CA GLN A 298 -12.23 2.82 -9.44
C GLN A 298 -11.07 1.80 -9.43
N MET A 299 -10.81 1.13 -8.31
CA MET A 299 -9.71 0.18 -8.25
C MET A 299 -9.98 -1.10 -9.04
N PHE A 300 -11.22 -1.56 -9.04
CA PHE A 300 -11.63 -2.83 -9.65
C PHE A 300 -12.75 -2.64 -10.67
N GLU A 301 -12.58 -1.68 -11.59
CA GLU A 301 -13.54 -1.44 -12.68
C GLU A 301 -13.50 -2.54 -13.73
N LEU A 302 -14.65 -2.76 -14.40
CA LEU A 302 -14.80 -3.73 -15.51
C LEU A 302 -14.46 -3.15 -16.88
N GLU A 303 -13.86 -1.97 -16.88
CA GLU A 303 -13.37 -1.26 -18.06
C GLU A 303 -11.93 -0.81 -17.84
N ASN A 304 -11.17 -0.69 -18.92
CA ASN A 304 -9.80 -0.15 -18.87
C ASN A 304 -9.82 1.39 -18.73
N TRP A 305 -8.65 2.00 -18.59
CA TRP A 305 -8.52 3.45 -18.42
C TRP A 305 -9.20 4.25 -19.54
N ALA A 306 -9.20 3.73 -20.76
CA ALA A 306 -9.84 4.37 -21.92
C ALA A 306 -11.36 4.16 -22.00
N GLY A 307 -11.97 3.43 -21.05
CA GLY A 307 -13.42 3.18 -21.02
C GLY A 307 -13.88 2.01 -21.87
N TYR A 308 -12.98 1.14 -22.31
CA TYR A 308 -13.36 -0.07 -23.02
C TYR A 308 -13.48 -1.26 -22.05
N PRO A 309 -14.47 -2.15 -22.26
CA PRO A 309 -14.59 -3.36 -21.45
C PRO A 309 -13.27 -4.15 -21.42
N ILE A 310 -12.84 -4.55 -20.21
CA ILE A 310 -11.61 -5.34 -20.03
C ILE A 310 -11.78 -6.74 -20.63
N GLY A 311 -10.70 -7.29 -21.16
CA GLY A 311 -10.64 -8.60 -21.78
C GLY A 311 -9.37 -9.35 -21.38
N LYS A 312 -9.13 -10.49 -22.04
CA LYS A 312 -8.06 -11.42 -21.70
C LYS A 312 -6.66 -10.76 -21.69
N GLU A 313 -6.37 -9.94 -22.69
CA GLU A 313 -5.08 -9.24 -22.77
C GLU A 313 -4.87 -8.29 -21.59
N TYR A 314 -5.90 -7.54 -21.19
CA TYR A 314 -5.87 -6.69 -20.01
C TYR A 314 -5.69 -7.52 -18.73
N ALA A 315 -6.39 -8.64 -18.60
CA ALA A 315 -6.29 -9.52 -17.44
C ALA A 315 -4.85 -10.05 -17.28
N GLU A 316 -4.24 -10.54 -18.35
CA GLU A 316 -2.85 -11.00 -18.36
C GLU A 316 -1.86 -9.86 -18.05
N PHE A 317 -2.09 -8.67 -18.61
CA PHE A 317 -1.28 -7.48 -18.37
C PHE A 317 -1.33 -7.04 -16.91
N ARG A 318 -2.52 -6.97 -16.33
CA ARG A 318 -2.68 -6.61 -14.92
C ARG A 318 -2.05 -7.64 -13.99
N MET A 319 -2.39 -8.91 -14.14
CA MET A 319 -1.91 -9.98 -13.25
C MET A 319 -0.40 -10.17 -13.30
N ARG A 320 0.24 -9.88 -14.44
CA ARG A 320 1.69 -9.89 -14.56
C ARG A 320 2.36 -8.78 -13.73
N ASN A 321 1.71 -7.63 -13.59
CA ASN A 321 2.21 -6.46 -12.89
C ASN A 321 1.68 -6.32 -11.46
N GLU A 322 0.41 -6.69 -11.21
CA GLU A 322 -0.26 -6.64 -9.90
C GLU A 322 -0.66 -8.06 -9.44
N PRO A 323 0.30 -8.92 -9.06
CA PRO A 323 -0.05 -10.27 -8.58
C PRO A 323 -0.64 -10.28 -7.17
N LEU A 324 -0.45 -9.22 -6.41
CA LEU A 324 -0.88 -9.06 -5.02
C LEU A 324 -1.82 -7.86 -4.87
N VAL A 325 -2.59 -7.84 -3.79
CA VAL A 325 -3.40 -6.71 -3.34
C VAL A 325 -3.27 -6.56 -1.83
N GLU A 326 -3.19 -5.33 -1.35
CA GLU A 326 -3.26 -5.02 0.07
C GLU A 326 -4.72 -5.05 0.53
N MET A 327 -5.04 -6.02 1.39
CA MET A 327 -6.40 -6.30 1.83
C MET A 327 -6.80 -5.49 3.05
N THR A 328 -5.83 -5.15 3.91
CA THR A 328 -6.07 -4.40 5.15
C THR A 328 -4.87 -3.58 5.54
N GLN A 329 -5.13 -2.44 6.14
CA GLN A 329 -4.13 -1.56 6.74
C GLN A 329 -4.80 -0.63 7.76
N VAL A 330 -4.05 0.27 8.36
CA VAL A 330 -4.54 1.21 9.39
C VAL A 330 -5.78 2.03 8.97
N LYS A 331 -5.96 2.31 7.68
CA LYS A 331 -7.15 2.98 7.14
C LYS A 331 -8.30 2.02 6.81
N GLY A 332 -8.38 0.91 7.53
CA GLY A 332 -9.45 -0.07 7.46
C GLY A 332 -9.26 -1.16 6.41
N THR A 333 -10.22 -2.07 6.40
CA THR A 333 -10.22 -3.22 5.50
C THR A 333 -10.62 -2.85 4.07
N SER A 334 -10.02 -3.50 3.10
CA SER A 334 -10.46 -3.58 1.70
C SER A 334 -11.03 -4.96 1.35
N ASP A 335 -11.27 -5.84 2.34
CA ASP A 335 -11.83 -7.18 2.15
C ASP A 335 -13.22 -7.14 1.54
N THR A 336 -14.20 -6.73 2.32
CA THR A 336 -15.60 -6.61 1.90
C THR A 336 -16.31 -5.46 2.64
N HIS A 337 -17.59 -5.29 2.32
CA HIS A 337 -18.45 -4.26 2.91
C HIS A 337 -19.86 -4.85 3.15
N PRO A 338 -20.61 -4.44 4.20
CA PRO A 338 -21.95 -4.97 4.47
C PRO A 338 -22.94 -4.87 3.31
N LEU A 339 -22.79 -3.86 2.44
CA LEU A 339 -23.62 -3.71 1.23
C LEU A 339 -23.28 -4.73 0.14
N LEU A 340 -22.09 -5.32 0.16
CA LEU A 340 -21.61 -6.30 -0.84
C LEU A 340 -21.76 -7.73 -0.33
N SER A 341 -21.56 -7.94 0.97
CA SER A 341 -21.62 -9.23 1.65
C SER A 341 -22.66 -9.21 2.79
N PRO A 342 -23.95 -9.07 2.50
CA PRO A 342 -24.99 -8.89 3.53
C PRO A 342 -25.22 -10.15 4.40
N ASN A 343 -24.70 -11.32 3.97
CA ASN A 343 -24.82 -12.58 4.69
C ASN A 343 -23.58 -12.92 5.53
N ASP A 344 -22.57 -12.05 5.53
CA ASP A 344 -21.38 -12.19 6.36
C ASP A 344 -21.53 -11.32 7.61
N GLU A 345 -21.59 -11.95 8.78
CA GLU A 345 -21.74 -11.26 10.07
C GLU A 345 -20.56 -10.32 10.41
N TRP A 346 -19.41 -10.49 9.73
CA TRP A 346 -18.19 -9.71 9.98
C TRP A 346 -17.81 -8.78 8.82
N ALA A 347 -18.74 -8.60 7.88
CA ALA A 347 -18.52 -7.68 6.76
C ALA A 347 -18.35 -6.22 7.20
N ASP A 348 -18.70 -5.87 8.44
CA ASP A 348 -18.54 -4.53 9.04
C ASP A 348 -17.24 -4.36 9.83
N PHE A 349 -16.35 -5.37 9.83
CA PHE A 349 -15.07 -5.30 10.54
C PHE A 349 -14.15 -4.23 9.94
N GLU A 350 -13.68 -3.30 10.77
CA GLU A 350 -12.72 -2.23 10.42
C GLU A 350 -13.08 -1.41 9.17
N ILE A 351 -14.35 -1.08 8.99
CA ILE A 351 -14.80 -0.30 7.84
C ILE A 351 -14.37 1.17 7.95
N MET A 352 -13.68 1.65 6.94
CA MET A 352 -13.49 3.07 6.65
C MET A 352 -14.07 3.36 5.25
N ASP A 353 -15.26 3.93 5.21
CA ASP A 353 -16.08 4.15 4.02
C ASP A 353 -15.87 5.54 3.38
N THR A 354 -14.74 6.17 3.66
CA THR A 354 -14.40 7.49 3.14
C THR A 354 -13.25 7.42 2.15
N ARG A 355 -13.25 8.35 1.19
CA ARG A 355 -12.15 8.49 0.22
C ARG A 355 -10.87 8.91 0.93
N VAL A 356 -9.75 8.31 0.55
CA VAL A 356 -8.43 8.69 1.08
C VAL A 356 -8.10 10.13 0.69
N GLY A 357 -7.70 10.93 1.69
CA GLY A 357 -7.39 12.35 1.50
C GLY A 357 -8.61 13.24 1.23
N GLY A 358 -9.83 12.71 1.38
CA GLY A 358 -11.10 13.40 1.20
C GLY A 358 -12.05 13.22 2.39
N THR A 359 -13.17 13.91 2.34
CA THR A 359 -14.25 13.82 3.35
C THR A 359 -15.50 13.17 2.78
N GLY A 360 -15.47 12.76 1.52
CA GLY A 360 -16.61 12.16 0.83
C GLY A 360 -16.70 10.65 1.04
N TRP A 361 -17.90 10.13 0.95
CA TRP A 361 -18.15 8.71 0.93
C TRP A 361 -17.49 8.03 -0.28
N SER A 362 -16.96 6.84 -0.07
CA SER A 362 -16.39 5.98 -1.12
C SER A 362 -17.42 4.93 -1.52
N ARG A 363 -17.72 4.84 -2.81
CA ARG A 363 -18.64 3.85 -3.36
C ARG A 363 -18.07 2.43 -3.14
N PRO A 364 -18.80 1.49 -2.50
CA PRO A 364 -18.29 0.14 -2.26
C PRO A 364 -18.09 -0.68 -3.53
N ASP A 365 -19.02 -0.58 -4.49
CA ASP A 365 -18.97 -1.30 -5.75
C ASP A 365 -17.70 -0.93 -6.54
N GLY A 366 -16.88 -1.94 -6.90
CA GLY A 366 -15.57 -1.77 -7.52
C GLY A 366 -14.44 -1.35 -6.57
N SER A 367 -14.68 -1.37 -5.23
CA SER A 367 -13.71 -0.95 -4.21
C SER A 367 -13.18 -2.08 -3.34
N TYR A 368 -13.81 -3.24 -3.31
CA TYR A 368 -13.48 -4.31 -2.36
C TYR A 368 -13.02 -5.59 -3.03
N VAL A 369 -12.05 -6.25 -2.42
CA VAL A 369 -11.31 -7.40 -2.99
C VAL A 369 -12.20 -8.62 -3.21
N ARG A 370 -13.12 -8.94 -2.28
CA ARG A 370 -14.02 -10.10 -2.44
C ARG A 370 -14.96 -9.92 -3.63
N GLN A 371 -15.48 -8.69 -3.83
CA GLN A 371 -16.25 -8.41 -5.05
C GLN A 371 -15.38 -8.52 -6.30
N ALA A 372 -14.14 -8.00 -6.28
CA ALA A 372 -13.23 -8.14 -7.41
C ALA A 372 -12.95 -9.60 -7.77
N TYR A 373 -12.82 -10.49 -6.77
CA TYR A 373 -12.71 -11.94 -7.02
C TYR A 373 -13.94 -12.50 -7.71
N LEU A 374 -15.15 -12.12 -7.27
CA LEU A 374 -16.40 -12.56 -7.87
C LEU A 374 -16.54 -12.06 -9.32
N ASP A 375 -16.22 -10.80 -9.56
CA ASP A 375 -16.21 -10.21 -10.89
C ASP A 375 -15.17 -10.89 -11.80
N GLY A 376 -14.00 -11.20 -11.25
CA GLY A 376 -12.95 -11.96 -11.96
C GLY A 376 -13.39 -13.37 -12.36
N ILE A 377 -14.13 -14.08 -11.50
CA ILE A 377 -14.73 -15.40 -11.81
C ILE A 377 -15.73 -15.24 -12.96
N SER A 378 -16.62 -14.25 -12.91
CA SER A 378 -17.59 -14.00 -13.97
C SER A 378 -16.93 -13.66 -15.30
N LEU A 379 -15.91 -12.80 -15.30
CA LEU A 379 -15.14 -12.49 -16.49
C LEU A 379 -14.44 -13.72 -17.10
N GLN A 380 -13.94 -14.62 -16.24
CA GLN A 380 -13.32 -15.87 -16.69
C GLN A 380 -14.34 -16.79 -17.34
N GLU A 381 -15.53 -16.95 -16.78
CA GLU A 381 -16.63 -17.71 -17.38
C GLU A 381 -17.07 -17.12 -18.74
N GLU A 382 -17.05 -15.81 -18.88
CA GLU A 382 -17.27 -15.11 -20.13
C GLU A 382 -16.09 -15.21 -21.13
N GLN A 383 -15.04 -15.94 -20.82
CA GLN A 383 -13.80 -16.10 -21.60
C GLN A 383 -13.02 -14.78 -21.82
N ARG A 384 -13.22 -13.80 -20.94
CA ARG A 384 -12.56 -12.50 -20.97
C ARG A 384 -11.28 -12.45 -20.12
N GLY A 385 -10.90 -13.58 -19.49
CA GLY A 385 -9.80 -13.68 -18.54
C GLY A 385 -10.19 -13.17 -17.15
N ASN A 386 -9.31 -13.36 -16.16
CA ASN A 386 -9.54 -12.91 -14.79
C ASN A 386 -8.41 -11.97 -14.35
N PRO A 387 -8.68 -10.65 -14.25
CA PRO A 387 -7.69 -9.65 -13.88
C PRO A 387 -7.52 -9.48 -12.36
N TYR A 388 -8.20 -10.31 -11.55
CA TYR A 388 -8.31 -10.15 -10.11
C TYR A 388 -7.90 -11.41 -9.31
N LYS A 389 -7.06 -12.27 -9.86
CA LYS A 389 -6.49 -13.43 -9.16
C LYS A 389 -5.35 -13.06 -8.21
N PHE A 390 -5.58 -12.10 -7.35
CA PHE A 390 -4.58 -11.60 -6.42
C PHE A 390 -4.19 -12.60 -5.34
N GLY A 391 -2.92 -12.57 -4.90
CA GLY A 391 -2.53 -12.95 -3.54
C GLY A 391 -2.81 -11.78 -2.58
N LEU A 392 -2.98 -12.08 -1.30
CA LEU A 392 -3.36 -11.10 -0.29
C LEU A 392 -2.16 -10.72 0.57
N VAL A 393 -2.02 -9.45 0.91
CA VAL A 393 -1.08 -8.93 1.92
C VAL A 393 -1.80 -7.90 2.80
N GLY A 394 -1.35 -7.77 4.04
CA GLY A 394 -1.68 -6.64 4.90
C GLY A 394 -0.49 -5.70 5.00
N ALA A 395 -0.69 -4.48 5.45
CA ALA A 395 0.37 -3.50 5.64
C ALA A 395 0.01 -2.44 6.67
N SER A 396 0.93 -1.52 6.97
CA SER A 396 0.67 -0.45 7.92
C SER A 396 0.20 0.85 7.29
N ASP A 397 0.81 1.23 6.19
CA ASP A 397 0.74 2.60 5.66
C ASP A 397 1.17 3.65 6.72
N THR A 398 2.12 3.26 7.58
CA THR A 398 2.62 4.18 8.61
C THR A 398 3.34 5.37 7.99
N HIS A 399 3.15 6.54 8.59
CA HIS A 399 3.85 7.78 8.22
C HIS A 399 4.79 8.25 9.32
N THR A 400 5.27 7.31 10.15
CA THR A 400 6.23 7.59 11.23
C THR A 400 7.50 6.76 11.12
N GLY A 401 7.62 5.91 10.08
CA GLY A 401 8.66 4.89 9.96
C GLY A 401 8.45 3.68 10.87
N ALA A 402 7.40 3.69 11.70
CA ALA A 402 7.12 2.68 12.72
C ALA A 402 5.69 2.18 12.61
N ILE A 403 5.50 0.89 12.46
CA ILE A 403 4.16 0.28 12.45
C ILE A 403 3.56 0.23 13.85
N SER A 404 2.23 0.21 13.94
CA SER A 404 1.46 -0.06 15.17
C SER A 404 0.59 -1.29 14.91
N ASP A 405 1.16 -2.47 15.11
CA ASP A 405 0.52 -3.77 14.82
C ASP A 405 -0.31 -4.34 15.99
N ASP A 406 -0.38 -3.62 17.09
CA ASP A 406 -1.09 -4.03 18.31
C ASP A 406 -2.12 -2.96 18.70
N GLU A 407 -3.40 -3.32 18.72
CA GLU A 407 -4.49 -2.44 19.14
C GLU A 407 -4.33 -1.92 20.57
N SER A 408 -3.74 -2.72 21.46
CA SER A 408 -3.50 -2.33 22.85
C SER A 408 -2.35 -1.34 23.01
N ASP A 409 -1.52 -1.19 21.99
CA ASP A 409 -0.34 -0.33 21.97
C ASP A 409 -0.25 0.52 20.68
N PHE A 410 -1.40 0.95 20.18
CA PHE A 410 -1.47 1.81 19.01
C PHE A 410 -0.92 3.20 19.32
N HIS A 411 0.22 3.57 18.74
CA HIS A 411 0.88 4.84 19.02
C HIS A 411 0.57 5.95 18.00
N SER A 412 0.58 5.66 16.71
CA SER A 412 0.29 6.67 15.68
C SER A 412 0.36 6.07 14.26
N LYS A 413 -0.38 6.65 13.32
CA LYS A 413 -0.19 6.45 11.88
C LYS A 413 0.56 7.63 11.25
N ILE A 414 0.19 8.87 11.58
CA ILE A 414 0.64 10.07 10.85
C ILE A 414 1.20 11.16 11.80
N GLY A 415 2.25 10.82 12.50
CA GLY A 415 3.02 11.75 13.31
C GLY A 415 2.21 12.50 14.35
N ILE A 416 2.35 13.83 14.39
CA ILE A 416 1.71 14.64 15.43
C ILE A 416 0.20 14.74 15.30
N LEU A 417 -0.38 14.39 14.14
CA LEU A 417 -1.82 14.50 13.90
C LEU A 417 -2.62 13.55 14.79
N ASP A 418 -2.16 12.32 14.95
CA ASP A 418 -2.85 11.27 15.71
C ASP A 418 -2.01 10.64 16.84
N GLY A 419 -0.86 11.26 17.17
CA GLY A 419 0.07 10.76 18.19
C GLY A 419 -0.40 10.96 19.64
N THR A 420 -1.61 11.47 19.88
CA THR A 420 -2.14 11.66 21.24
C THR A 420 -3.57 11.14 21.37
N PRO A 421 -3.97 10.64 22.56
CA PRO A 421 -5.36 10.23 22.82
C PRO A 421 -6.37 11.36 22.57
N GLN A 422 -5.99 12.61 22.86
CA GLN A 422 -6.80 13.81 22.58
C GLN A 422 -7.03 13.98 21.07
N GLY A 423 -5.96 13.89 20.28
CA GLY A 423 -6.02 13.98 18.81
C GLY A 423 -6.92 12.91 18.21
N ARG A 424 -6.87 11.69 18.74
CA ARG A 424 -7.73 10.56 18.29
C ARG A 424 -9.17 10.62 18.80
N GLY A 425 -9.49 11.53 19.74
CA GLY A 425 -10.85 11.71 20.25
C GLY A 425 -11.25 10.76 21.36
N SER A 426 -10.33 9.99 21.95
CA SER A 426 -10.61 9.06 23.05
C SER A 426 -10.69 9.74 24.42
N VAL A 427 -10.11 10.93 24.57
CA VAL A 427 -10.20 11.76 25.77
C VAL A 427 -10.53 13.21 25.41
N PRO A 428 -11.07 14.02 26.37
CA PRO A 428 -11.39 15.42 26.11
C PRO A 428 -10.22 16.26 25.63
N LEU A 429 -10.50 17.21 24.75
CA LEU A 429 -9.53 18.24 24.36
C LEU A 429 -9.39 19.26 25.50
N PRO A 430 -8.15 19.74 25.78
CA PRO A 430 -7.93 20.91 26.62
C PRO A 430 -8.60 22.15 26.04
N ASP A 431 -9.08 23.06 26.91
CA ASP A 431 -9.79 24.28 26.50
C ASP A 431 -8.96 25.15 25.53
N GLU A 432 -7.65 25.21 25.72
CA GLU A 432 -6.72 25.94 24.82
C GLU A 432 -6.73 25.37 23.41
N GLN A 433 -6.76 24.03 23.27
CA GLN A 433 -6.82 23.36 21.96
C GLN A 433 -8.20 23.55 21.32
N VAL A 434 -9.28 23.49 22.11
CA VAL A 434 -10.64 23.78 21.62
C VAL A 434 -10.69 25.21 21.05
N GLN A 435 -10.17 26.18 21.78
CA GLN A 435 -10.14 27.58 21.34
C GLN A 435 -9.30 27.74 20.07
N LEU A 436 -8.12 27.11 20.03
CA LEU A 436 -7.26 27.14 18.85
C LEU A 436 -7.95 26.62 17.58
N ILE A 437 -8.71 25.51 17.71
CA ILE A 437 -9.47 24.92 16.60
C ILE A 437 -10.60 25.86 16.17
N MET A 438 -11.32 26.45 17.13
CA MET A 438 -12.40 27.41 16.86
C MET A 438 -11.89 28.69 16.19
N ASP A 439 -10.76 29.21 16.64
CA ASP A 439 -10.14 30.42 16.09
C ASP A 439 -9.58 30.21 14.67
N ASN A 440 -9.39 28.96 14.25
CA ASN A 440 -8.87 28.56 12.93
C ASN A 440 -9.85 27.70 12.13
N ASP A 441 -11.15 27.76 12.42
CA ASP A 441 -12.19 26.89 11.80
C ASP A 441 -12.27 27.03 10.26
N ASP A 442 -11.85 28.15 9.72
CA ASP A 442 -11.73 28.40 8.30
C ASP A 442 -10.51 27.69 7.64
N LEU A 443 -9.54 27.27 8.44
CA LEU A 443 -8.36 26.56 7.92
C LEU A 443 -8.65 25.09 7.66
N PRO A 444 -8.19 24.54 6.53
CA PRO A 444 -8.33 23.12 6.24
C PRO A 444 -7.79 22.20 7.34
N GLY A 445 -6.75 22.61 8.04
CA GLY A 445 -6.13 21.85 9.13
C GLY A 445 -7.00 21.71 10.37
N ALA A 446 -7.80 22.71 10.71
CA ALA A 446 -8.75 22.62 11.81
C ALA A 446 -9.83 21.55 11.56
N ARG A 447 -10.23 21.36 10.28
CA ARG A 447 -11.18 20.34 9.88
C ARG A 447 -10.63 18.91 9.98
N LEU A 448 -9.32 18.72 9.95
CA LEU A 448 -8.70 17.42 10.16
C LEU A 448 -8.89 16.94 11.59
N ILE A 449 -8.88 17.85 12.57
CA ILE A 449 -9.12 17.53 13.97
C ILE A 449 -10.62 17.39 14.24
N GLY A 450 -11.44 18.30 13.70
CA GLY A 450 -12.88 18.36 13.95
C GLY A 450 -13.22 18.56 15.44
N LEU A 451 -14.41 19.00 15.74
CA LEU A 451 -14.90 19.11 17.12
C LEU A 451 -16.24 18.42 17.28
N LYS A 452 -16.39 17.66 18.36
CA LYS A 452 -17.67 17.08 18.80
C LYS A 452 -17.91 17.40 20.26
N LYS A 453 -19.06 18.00 20.56
CA LYS A 453 -19.45 18.35 21.92
C LYS A 453 -20.32 17.25 22.56
N PHE A 454 -19.95 16.82 23.77
CA PHE A 454 -20.76 15.96 24.63
C PHE A 454 -20.92 16.65 25.98
N GLY A 455 -22.18 17.06 26.32
CA GLY A 455 -22.44 17.91 27.49
C GLY A 455 -21.69 19.23 27.37
N ASP A 456 -20.82 19.52 28.33
CA ASP A 456 -19.98 20.73 28.33
C ASP A 456 -18.53 20.47 27.86
N THR A 457 -18.25 19.26 27.42
CA THR A 457 -16.89 18.81 27.06
C THR A 457 -16.73 18.66 25.55
N TYR A 458 -15.60 19.07 25.01
CA TYR A 458 -15.26 18.90 23.60
C TYR A 458 -14.24 17.79 23.41
N TYR A 459 -14.44 17.03 22.35
CA TYR A 459 -13.56 15.96 21.88
C TYR A 459 -13.15 16.24 20.44
N SER A 460 -11.97 15.76 20.05
CA SER A 460 -11.64 15.66 18.65
C SER A 460 -12.59 14.70 17.94
N ASN A 461 -12.97 15.03 16.71
CA ASN A 461 -13.82 14.18 15.87
C ASN A 461 -13.15 14.01 14.49
N PRO A 462 -11.92 13.49 14.45
CA PRO A 462 -11.18 13.34 13.22
C PRO A 462 -11.76 12.22 12.34
N GLY A 463 -11.51 12.33 11.03
CA GLY A 463 -11.84 11.25 10.10
C GLY A 463 -11.09 9.95 10.41
N PHE A 464 -9.91 10.07 11.01
CA PHE A 464 -9.06 8.91 11.39
C PHE A 464 -9.45 8.21 12.70
N ARG A 465 -10.56 8.56 13.33
CA ARG A 465 -11.12 7.80 14.46
C ARG A 465 -11.50 6.35 14.11
N GLN A 466 -11.65 6.07 12.81
CA GLN A 466 -11.96 4.75 12.28
C GLN A 466 -10.69 3.95 11.94
N TRP A 467 -9.50 4.51 12.18
CA TRP A 467 -8.26 3.79 11.94
C TRP A 467 -8.05 2.72 13.01
N SER A 468 -7.59 1.55 12.53
CA SER A 468 -7.25 0.37 13.32
C SER A 468 -5.74 0.20 13.45
N ALA A 469 -5.29 -0.88 14.10
CA ALA A 469 -3.90 -1.29 14.07
C ALA A 469 -3.45 -1.64 12.65
N SER A 470 -2.14 -1.67 12.45
CA SER A 470 -1.53 -2.02 11.17
C SER A 470 -1.82 -3.47 10.80
N GLY A 471 -2.09 -3.72 9.52
CA GLY A 471 -2.01 -5.06 8.95
C GLY A 471 -0.57 -5.53 8.79
N LEU A 472 -0.38 -6.84 8.57
CA LEU A 472 0.91 -7.44 8.24
C LEU A 472 0.83 -8.21 6.92
N ALA A 473 1.88 -8.11 6.12
CA ALA A 473 2.12 -9.00 5.00
C ALA A 473 2.76 -10.28 5.51
N VAL A 474 2.19 -11.42 5.14
CA VAL A 474 2.74 -12.72 5.53
C VAL A 474 2.99 -13.56 4.28
N VAL A 475 4.13 -14.26 4.26
CA VAL A 475 4.57 -15.03 3.10
C VAL A 475 5.14 -16.38 3.52
N TRP A 476 4.84 -17.41 2.72
CA TRP A 476 5.48 -18.73 2.81
C TRP A 476 6.59 -18.83 1.78
N ALA A 477 7.84 -18.81 2.25
CA ALA A 477 9.04 -18.86 1.41
C ALA A 477 10.05 -19.86 1.96
N GLU A 478 10.90 -20.39 1.09
CA GLU A 478 11.88 -21.42 1.42
C GLU A 478 12.95 -20.90 2.38
N GLU A 479 13.32 -19.62 2.25
CA GLU A 479 14.32 -18.94 3.08
C GLU A 479 14.06 -17.43 3.11
N ASN A 480 14.62 -16.74 4.11
CA ASN A 480 14.49 -15.29 4.26
C ASN A 480 15.51 -14.57 3.37
N THR A 481 15.23 -14.53 2.06
CA THR A 481 16.02 -13.82 1.05
C THR A 481 15.11 -13.08 0.08
N ARG A 482 15.63 -12.02 -0.57
CA ARG A 482 14.87 -11.29 -1.60
C ARG A 482 14.32 -12.21 -2.68
N ASP A 483 15.16 -13.12 -3.17
CA ASP A 483 14.78 -14.02 -4.26
C ASP A 483 13.64 -14.96 -3.82
N SER A 484 13.78 -15.62 -2.67
CA SER A 484 12.77 -16.57 -2.18
C SER A 484 11.45 -15.89 -1.84
N ILE A 485 11.48 -14.76 -1.11
CA ILE A 485 10.29 -14.00 -0.73
C ILE A 485 9.60 -13.40 -1.98
N PHE A 486 10.34 -12.78 -2.90
CA PHE A 486 9.76 -12.21 -4.11
C PHE A 486 9.14 -13.28 -5.02
N ASN A 487 9.79 -14.45 -5.14
CA ASN A 487 9.22 -15.58 -5.87
C ASN A 487 7.94 -16.09 -5.20
N ALA A 488 7.84 -16.07 -3.86
CA ALA A 488 6.61 -16.39 -3.15
C ALA A 488 5.52 -15.33 -3.37
N PHE A 489 5.85 -14.06 -3.47
CA PHE A 489 4.92 -13.00 -3.92
C PHE A 489 4.38 -13.30 -5.33
N ARG A 490 5.23 -13.71 -6.26
CA ARG A 490 4.82 -14.10 -7.61
C ARG A 490 3.93 -15.34 -7.63
N ARG A 491 4.19 -16.32 -6.76
CA ARG A 491 3.34 -17.50 -6.56
C ARG A 491 2.04 -17.16 -5.82
N LYS A 492 1.96 -15.96 -5.21
CA LYS A 492 0.83 -15.51 -4.36
C LYS A 492 0.65 -16.39 -3.11
N GLU A 493 1.71 -16.99 -2.65
CA GLU A 493 1.70 -17.80 -1.42
C GLU A 493 1.84 -16.90 -0.20
N THR A 494 0.85 -16.03 -0.08
CA THR A 494 0.78 -14.92 0.87
C THR A 494 -0.59 -14.83 1.50
N TYR A 495 -0.66 -14.20 2.67
CA TYR A 495 -1.91 -13.82 3.29
C TYR A 495 -1.75 -12.53 4.11
N ALA A 496 -2.87 -11.94 4.49
CA ALA A 496 -2.95 -10.74 5.32
C ALA A 496 -3.36 -11.09 6.75
N THR A 497 -2.87 -10.33 7.72
CA THR A 497 -3.45 -10.26 9.06
C THR A 497 -3.75 -8.80 9.40
N SER A 498 -4.62 -8.57 10.38
CA SER A 498 -4.91 -7.24 10.93
C SER A 498 -4.02 -6.92 12.15
N GLY A 499 -2.74 -7.32 12.11
CA GLY A 499 -1.72 -7.07 13.14
C GLY A 499 -1.23 -8.32 13.86
N SER A 500 -2.13 -9.26 14.16
CA SER A 500 -1.76 -10.49 14.86
C SER A 500 -0.86 -11.40 14.03
N LYS A 501 0.15 -12.03 14.65
CA LYS A 501 1.06 -13.00 13.99
C LYS A 501 0.46 -14.41 13.90
N ILE A 502 -0.80 -14.50 13.42
CA ILE A 502 -1.45 -15.78 13.14
C ILE A 502 -0.70 -16.49 12.00
N LYS A 503 -0.39 -17.79 12.19
CA LYS A 503 0.18 -18.62 11.13
C LYS A 503 -0.94 -19.42 10.48
N LEU A 504 -1.07 -19.31 9.16
CA LEU A 504 -2.14 -19.92 8.40
C LEU A 504 -1.57 -20.64 7.17
N ARG A 505 -1.95 -21.92 7.01
CA ARG A 505 -1.78 -22.65 5.75
C ARG A 505 -3.14 -23.03 5.19
N PHE A 506 -3.26 -22.96 3.87
CA PHE A 506 -4.47 -23.34 3.15
C PHE A 506 -4.09 -24.08 1.87
N PHE A 507 -4.61 -25.30 1.72
CA PHE A 507 -4.40 -26.12 0.55
C PHE A 507 -5.75 -26.59 0.01
N ALA A 508 -5.80 -26.78 -1.30
CA ALA A 508 -6.92 -27.43 -2.00
C ALA A 508 -6.38 -28.59 -2.84
N GLY A 509 -7.07 -29.70 -2.88
CA GLY A 509 -6.63 -30.88 -3.64
C GLY A 509 -7.65 -32.00 -3.61
N GLU A 510 -7.30 -33.12 -4.19
CA GLU A 510 -8.07 -34.36 -4.10
C GLU A 510 -7.41 -35.30 -3.08
N ASN A 511 -8.22 -36.02 -2.30
CA ASN A 511 -7.75 -37.00 -1.29
C ASN A 511 -6.81 -36.40 -0.21
N LEU A 512 -7.03 -35.15 0.21
CA LEU A 512 -6.32 -34.52 1.33
C LEU A 512 -6.77 -35.10 2.68
N SER A 513 -8.00 -35.59 2.80
CA SER A 513 -8.56 -36.22 4.00
C SER A 513 -7.83 -37.50 4.42
N ASP A 514 -7.13 -38.15 3.50
CA ASP A 514 -6.27 -39.31 3.80
C ASP A 514 -5.01 -38.93 4.60
N THR A 515 -4.79 -37.62 4.81
CA THR A 515 -3.60 -37.10 5.48
C THR A 515 -3.94 -36.75 6.94
N SER A 516 -3.31 -37.42 7.90
CA SER A 516 -3.53 -37.11 9.31
C SER A 516 -2.81 -35.83 9.74
N LEU A 517 -3.50 -34.98 10.50
CA LEU A 517 -2.90 -33.75 11.08
C LEU A 517 -1.74 -34.03 12.04
N SER A 518 -1.57 -35.28 12.48
CA SER A 518 -0.46 -35.73 13.35
C SER A 518 0.71 -36.33 12.58
N ASP A 519 0.64 -36.47 11.26
CA ASP A 519 1.67 -37.11 10.47
C ASP A 519 2.91 -36.22 10.33
N GLU A 520 4.09 -36.77 10.60
CA GLU A 520 5.35 -36.18 10.16
C GLU A 520 5.32 -36.09 8.62
N GLY A 521 5.51 -34.88 8.08
CA GLY A 521 5.46 -34.64 6.64
C GLY A 521 4.08 -34.29 6.11
N LEU A 522 3.10 -33.95 6.97
CA LEU A 522 1.79 -33.43 6.58
C LEU A 522 1.90 -32.35 5.49
N ILE A 523 2.77 -31.37 5.67
CA ILE A 523 2.93 -30.25 4.74
C ILE A 523 3.48 -30.72 3.40
N LYS A 524 4.47 -31.58 3.40
CA LYS A 524 5.02 -32.18 2.18
C LYS A 524 3.95 -32.98 1.41
N GLN A 525 3.11 -33.71 2.14
CA GLN A 525 1.99 -34.42 1.52
C GLN A 525 0.96 -33.45 0.93
N ALA A 526 0.62 -32.37 1.64
CA ALA A 526 -0.30 -31.35 1.15
C ALA A 526 0.20 -30.68 -0.15
N TYR A 527 1.49 -30.33 -0.23
CA TYR A 527 2.10 -29.84 -1.47
C TYR A 527 2.11 -30.89 -2.61
N SER A 528 2.23 -32.17 -2.30
CA SER A 528 2.28 -33.23 -3.32
C SER A 528 0.91 -33.62 -3.87
N LYS A 529 -0.15 -33.46 -3.07
CA LYS A 529 -1.53 -33.88 -3.39
C LYS A 529 -2.42 -32.71 -3.84
N GLY A 530 -1.99 -31.47 -3.60
CA GLY A 530 -2.80 -30.31 -3.85
C GLY A 530 -1.99 -29.06 -4.18
N VAL A 531 -2.68 -27.93 -4.21
CA VAL A 531 -2.11 -26.60 -4.42
C VAL A 531 -2.20 -25.76 -3.15
N PRO A 532 -1.17 -24.96 -2.81
CA PRO A 532 -1.23 -24.03 -1.69
C PRO A 532 -2.08 -22.81 -2.02
N MET A 533 -2.30 -21.93 -1.02
CA MET A 533 -2.91 -20.62 -1.23
C MET A 533 -2.25 -19.88 -2.40
N GLY A 534 -3.05 -19.16 -3.18
CA GLY A 534 -2.62 -18.45 -4.39
C GLY A 534 -2.53 -19.29 -5.65
N GLY A 535 -2.58 -20.63 -5.53
CA GLY A 535 -2.55 -21.56 -6.65
C GLY A 535 -3.91 -21.76 -7.33
N ASP A 536 -3.87 -22.35 -8.52
CA ASP A 536 -5.05 -22.79 -9.28
C ASP A 536 -5.14 -24.32 -9.21
N LEU A 537 -6.21 -24.85 -8.63
CA LEU A 537 -6.52 -26.27 -8.71
C LEU A 537 -7.24 -26.52 -10.04
N VAL A 538 -6.64 -27.34 -10.89
CA VAL A 538 -7.28 -27.79 -12.14
C VAL A 538 -8.21 -28.94 -11.80
N GLY A 539 -9.49 -28.82 -12.16
CA GLY A 539 -10.53 -29.78 -11.80
C GLY A 539 -10.22 -31.19 -12.21
N GLY A 540 -10.59 -32.13 -11.33
CA GLY A 540 -10.62 -33.57 -11.52
C GLY A 540 -12.07 -34.09 -11.54
N ASP A 541 -12.23 -35.41 -11.46
CA ASP A 541 -13.54 -36.05 -11.42
C ASP A 541 -14.19 -36.02 -10.03
N GLU A 542 -13.43 -35.63 -8.99
CA GLU A 542 -13.87 -35.61 -7.59
C GLU A 542 -14.04 -34.17 -7.06
N SER A 543 -14.84 -34.00 -6.03
CA SER A 543 -14.97 -32.70 -5.35
C SER A 543 -13.68 -32.34 -4.64
N PRO A 544 -13.21 -31.08 -4.73
CA PRO A 544 -11.99 -30.64 -4.04
C PRO A 544 -12.16 -30.70 -2.52
N GLU A 545 -11.13 -31.14 -1.86
CA GLU A 545 -10.99 -31.11 -0.41
C GLU A 545 -10.07 -29.94 -0.01
N PHE A 546 -10.32 -29.38 1.17
CA PHE A 546 -9.55 -28.26 1.69
C PHE A 546 -8.87 -28.66 3.00
N LEU A 547 -7.58 -28.33 3.11
CA LEU A 547 -6.82 -28.45 4.35
C LEU A 547 -6.49 -27.05 4.85
N VAL A 548 -7.01 -26.72 6.04
CA VAL A 548 -6.69 -25.47 6.75
C VAL A 548 -5.92 -25.80 8.01
N TRP A 549 -4.77 -25.18 8.20
CA TRP A 549 -3.99 -25.26 9.43
C TRP A 549 -3.71 -23.85 9.94
N ALA A 550 -4.33 -23.50 11.08
CA ALA A 550 -4.18 -22.19 11.72
C ALA A 550 -3.58 -22.33 13.13
N VAL A 551 -2.64 -21.44 13.45
CA VAL A 551 -2.04 -21.33 14.79
C VAL A 551 -2.21 -19.90 15.26
N SER A 552 -2.83 -19.71 16.45
CA SER A 552 -3.03 -18.38 17.03
C SER A 552 -1.70 -17.70 17.34
N ASP A 553 -1.73 -16.37 17.32
CA ASP A 553 -0.69 -15.56 17.96
C ASP A 553 -0.75 -15.79 19.48
N THR A 554 0.34 -16.19 20.09
CA THR A 554 0.39 -16.47 21.53
C THR A 554 0.21 -15.23 22.40
N ARG A 555 0.28 -14.04 21.82
CA ARG A 555 0.11 -12.74 22.48
C ARG A 555 -1.19 -12.05 22.06
N GLY A 556 -1.86 -12.58 21.05
CA GLY A 556 -3.15 -12.09 20.58
C GLY A 556 -4.34 -12.75 21.26
N ALA A 557 -5.54 -12.46 20.76
CA ALA A 557 -6.75 -13.15 21.16
C ALA A 557 -6.73 -14.61 20.68
N PRO A 558 -7.35 -15.55 21.41
CA PRO A 558 -7.59 -16.91 20.91
C PRO A 558 -8.37 -16.91 19.61
N LEU A 559 -8.13 -17.91 18.77
CA LEU A 559 -8.95 -18.11 17.57
C LEU A 559 -10.38 -18.49 17.98
N GLN A 560 -11.37 -17.82 17.40
CA GLN A 560 -12.78 -18.12 17.66
C GLN A 560 -13.29 -19.22 16.71
N ARG A 561 -12.97 -19.11 15.43
CA ARG A 561 -13.41 -20.03 14.38
C ARG A 561 -12.53 -19.98 13.15
N VAL A 562 -12.71 -20.96 12.26
CA VAL A 562 -12.19 -20.96 10.91
C VAL A 562 -13.36 -20.89 9.95
N GLN A 563 -13.28 -20.00 8.96
CA GLN A 563 -14.30 -19.84 7.92
C GLN A 563 -13.70 -20.10 6.54
N ILE A 564 -14.48 -20.68 5.66
CA ILE A 564 -14.21 -20.72 4.21
C ILE A 564 -15.29 -19.88 3.52
N ILE A 565 -14.84 -18.91 2.74
CA ILE A 565 -15.71 -18.07 1.93
C ILE A 565 -15.56 -18.55 0.48
N LYS A 566 -16.65 -19.09 -0.07
CA LYS A 566 -16.70 -19.62 -1.42
C LYS A 566 -17.33 -18.63 -2.37
N GLY A 567 -16.56 -18.16 -3.35
CA GLY A 567 -17.07 -17.39 -4.50
C GLY A 567 -17.34 -18.31 -5.69
N PHE A 568 -18.44 -18.09 -6.41
CA PHE A 568 -18.79 -18.88 -7.59
C PHE A 568 -19.72 -18.09 -8.53
N ALA A 569 -19.72 -18.49 -9.82
CA ALA A 569 -20.71 -18.01 -10.78
C ALA A 569 -21.81 -19.06 -10.92
N GLU A 570 -23.07 -18.67 -10.79
CA GLU A 570 -24.21 -19.55 -11.07
C GLU A 570 -24.51 -19.53 -12.56
N ASN A 571 -24.33 -20.69 -13.20
CA ASN A 571 -24.77 -20.91 -14.59
C ASN A 571 -26.14 -21.57 -14.58
N ALA A 572 -27.23 -20.81 -14.65
CA ALA A 572 -28.50 -21.36 -15.03
C ALA A 572 -28.46 -21.73 -16.53
N ILE A 573 -28.81 -22.95 -16.89
CA ILE A 573 -28.82 -23.40 -18.30
C ILE A 573 -29.74 -22.50 -19.13
N GLY A 574 -29.15 -21.74 -20.05
CA GLY A 574 -29.87 -20.84 -20.98
C GLY A 574 -30.00 -19.39 -20.54
N GLU A 575 -29.49 -19.01 -19.38
CA GLU A 575 -29.35 -17.63 -18.95
C GLU A 575 -27.93 -17.10 -19.25
N PRO A 576 -27.74 -15.79 -19.46
CA PRO A 576 -26.40 -15.18 -19.44
C PRO A 576 -25.69 -15.57 -18.15
N VAL A 577 -24.36 -15.69 -18.18
CA VAL A 577 -23.52 -16.03 -17.00
C VAL A 577 -24.09 -15.34 -15.77
N GLY A 578 -24.48 -16.13 -14.76
CA GLY A 578 -25.22 -15.66 -13.61
C GLY A 578 -24.42 -14.63 -12.80
N ARG A 579 -25.10 -13.84 -12.00
CA ARG A 579 -24.40 -12.93 -11.09
C ARG A 579 -23.48 -13.75 -10.18
N PRO A 580 -22.25 -13.29 -9.96
CA PRO A 580 -21.36 -13.94 -9.00
C PRO A 580 -22.00 -13.94 -7.63
N ASN A 581 -21.81 -15.02 -6.90
CA ASN A 581 -22.37 -15.21 -5.57
C ASN A 581 -21.27 -15.67 -4.61
N GLU A 582 -21.47 -15.42 -3.33
CA GLU A 582 -20.59 -15.93 -2.28
C GLU A 582 -21.37 -16.60 -1.18
N GLN A 583 -20.74 -17.56 -0.52
CA GLN A 583 -21.25 -18.24 0.65
C GLN A 583 -20.17 -18.40 1.70
N VAL A 584 -20.51 -18.09 2.94
CA VAL A 584 -19.63 -18.19 4.11
C VAL A 584 -19.96 -19.45 4.88
N TYR A 585 -18.95 -20.29 5.12
CA TYR A 585 -19.05 -21.51 5.90
C TYR A 585 -18.10 -21.46 7.09
N ASP A 586 -18.61 -21.59 8.30
CA ASP A 586 -17.78 -21.96 9.44
C ASP A 586 -17.40 -23.44 9.28
N VAL A 587 -16.12 -23.77 9.38
CA VAL A 587 -15.62 -25.14 9.18
C VAL A 587 -14.98 -25.72 10.43
N ALA A 588 -14.60 -24.89 11.38
CA ALA A 588 -14.14 -25.29 12.71
C ALA A 588 -14.50 -24.23 13.76
N CYS A 589 -14.90 -24.67 14.93
CA CYS A 589 -15.23 -23.83 16.08
C CYS A 589 -14.24 -24.09 17.21
N SER A 590 -13.96 -23.07 18.04
CA SER A 590 -13.14 -23.23 19.25
C SER A 590 -13.94 -23.81 20.41
N ASP A 591 -13.26 -24.12 21.52
CA ASP A 591 -13.83 -24.55 22.80
C ASP A 591 -14.71 -25.82 22.73
N GLY A 592 -14.45 -26.68 21.73
CA GLY A 592 -15.20 -27.92 21.54
C GLY A 592 -16.64 -27.73 21.05
N LEU A 593 -16.97 -26.52 20.56
CA LEU A 593 -18.23 -26.26 19.88
C LEU A 593 -18.22 -26.91 18.51
N GLU A 594 -19.39 -27.34 18.05
CA GLU A 594 -19.59 -27.91 16.72
C GLU A 594 -20.25 -26.89 15.80
N VAL A 595 -19.94 -27.01 14.50
CA VAL A 595 -20.63 -26.23 13.48
C VAL A 595 -22.06 -26.72 13.36
N ASP A 596 -23.02 -25.81 13.42
CA ASP A 596 -24.43 -26.12 13.19
C ASP A 596 -24.62 -26.61 11.74
N PRO A 597 -25.16 -27.83 11.52
CA PRO A 597 -25.25 -28.43 10.18
C PRO A 597 -26.29 -27.75 9.28
N GLU A 598 -27.22 -26.97 9.82
CA GLU A 598 -28.25 -26.29 9.03
C GLU A 598 -27.82 -24.87 8.65
N THR A 599 -27.18 -24.16 9.56
CA THR A 599 -26.78 -22.75 9.35
C THR A 599 -25.33 -22.60 8.89
N HIS A 600 -24.51 -23.63 9.04
CA HIS A 600 -23.06 -23.61 8.84
C HIS A 600 -22.36 -22.52 9.64
N ARG A 601 -22.80 -22.33 10.91
CA ARG A 601 -22.24 -21.32 11.83
C ARG A 601 -21.83 -21.94 13.16
N CYS A 602 -20.75 -21.38 13.71
CA CYS A 602 -20.37 -21.63 15.10
C CYS A 602 -21.25 -20.82 16.06
N ALA A 603 -21.59 -21.40 17.19
CA ALA A 603 -22.15 -20.60 18.28
C ALA A 603 -21.12 -19.59 18.81
N ASP A 604 -21.59 -18.45 19.33
CA ASP A 604 -20.73 -17.49 20.01
C ASP A 604 -20.13 -18.13 21.27
N ASN A 605 -18.80 -18.21 21.34
CA ASN A 605 -18.08 -18.77 22.48
C ASN A 605 -17.74 -17.73 23.55
N GLY A 606 -18.17 -16.46 23.37
CA GLY A 606 -17.89 -15.37 24.28
C GLY A 606 -16.41 -14.98 24.35
N ALA A 607 -15.59 -15.36 23.36
CA ALA A 607 -14.17 -14.99 23.29
C ALA A 607 -14.01 -13.47 23.42
N LYS A 608 -13.11 -13.05 24.29
CA LYS A 608 -12.81 -11.64 24.53
C LYS A 608 -11.29 -11.47 24.58
N VAL A 609 -10.84 -10.34 24.07
CA VAL A 609 -9.45 -9.92 24.30
C VAL A 609 -9.26 -9.70 25.79
N ASN A 610 -8.25 -10.32 26.35
CA ASN A 610 -7.85 -10.06 27.74
C ASN A 610 -6.95 -8.81 27.73
N LEU A 611 -7.56 -7.64 27.95
CA LEU A 611 -6.88 -6.33 27.98
C LEU A 611 -6.03 -6.20 29.25
#